data_04fbfb44f468c186c29194c40ad9ecb5
#
_entry.id   04fbfb44f468c186c29194c40ad9ecb5
#
_cell.length_a   1.000
_cell.length_b   1.000
_cell.length_c   1.000
_cell.angle_alpha   90.00
_cell.angle_beta   90.00
_cell.angle_gamma   90.00
#
_symmetry.space_group_name_H-M   'P 1'
#
loop_
_entity.id
_entity.type
_entity.pdbx_description
1 polymer ?
#
loop_
_entity_poly.entity_id
_entity_poly.type
_entity_poly.pdbx_seq_one_letter_code
_entity_poly.pdbx_strand_id
1 'polypeptide(L)'
;IIFMVLGTDMAHHFDHLGQFQAQIMNPTSDMGEISVRRKMLRMCLHCADVSNPAKNFHVYEKWAHLVMEEFYQQGDKERDLGMTISPFMDRNNPQVAKCQLGFIKFIVRPLYVSFCELVTSLKDEIMNNLDKNAIEWERQKKEGVESPAQRPRPTPRVGPLEKLVEDEEDEVEELLIVSDSEFIQRHHPFVTYSYYTYIMYSTSI
;
A
#
# COMPACT_ATOMS: atom_id res chain seq x y z
N ILE A 1 1.14 15.80 -11.60
CA ILE A 1 1.38 14.35 -11.49
C ILE A 1 2.26 14.07 -10.28
N ILE A 2 3.50 14.58 -10.18
CA ILE A 2 4.45 14.31 -9.07
C ILE A 2 3.82 14.49 -7.69
N PHE A 3 3.11 15.60 -7.44
CA PHE A 3 2.41 15.85 -6.18
C PHE A 3 1.39 14.75 -5.81
N MET A 4 0.73 14.16 -6.80
CA MET A 4 -0.24 13.09 -6.57
C MET A 4 0.45 11.76 -6.26
N VAL A 5 1.52 11.44 -6.99
CA VAL A 5 2.32 10.22 -6.75
C VAL A 5 2.99 10.25 -5.39
N LEU A 6 3.64 11.35 -5.03
CA LEU A 6 4.23 11.51 -3.68
C LEU A 6 3.17 11.48 -2.57
N GLY A 7 1.92 11.78 -2.90
CA GLY A 7 0.81 11.71 -1.94
C GLY A 7 0.29 10.29 -1.66
N THR A 8 0.84 9.25 -2.30
CA THR A 8 0.54 7.85 -1.96
C THR A 8 1.45 7.32 -0.85
N ASP A 9 2.45 8.08 -0.41
CA ASP A 9 3.30 7.70 0.71
C ASP A 9 2.46 7.55 2.00
N MET A 10 2.45 6.33 2.53
CA MET A 10 1.67 5.98 3.73
C MET A 10 2.18 6.67 5.00
N ALA A 11 3.42 7.15 5.04
CA ALA A 11 3.92 7.94 6.15
C ALA A 11 3.09 9.23 6.38
N HIS A 12 2.43 9.72 5.33
CA HIS A 12 1.59 10.91 5.35
C HIS A 12 0.08 10.62 5.30
N HIS A 13 -0.31 9.34 5.43
CA HIS A 13 -1.72 8.93 5.29
C HIS A 13 -2.68 9.73 6.17
N PHE A 14 -2.43 9.79 7.47
CA PHE A 14 -3.32 10.46 8.43
C PHE A 14 -3.34 11.97 8.25
N ASP A 15 -2.21 12.57 7.93
CA ASP A 15 -2.12 14.01 7.62
C ASP A 15 -2.95 14.35 6.38
N HIS A 16 -2.81 13.55 5.33
CA HIS A 16 -3.57 13.72 4.09
C HIS A 16 -5.07 13.51 4.31
N LEU A 17 -5.42 12.48 5.08
CA LEU A 17 -6.82 12.22 5.44
C LEU A 17 -7.43 13.37 6.24
N GLY A 18 -6.72 13.87 7.25
CA GLY A 18 -7.18 15.01 8.06
C GLY A 18 -7.35 16.28 7.23
N GLN A 19 -6.40 16.59 6.33
CA GLN A 19 -6.52 17.72 5.39
C GLN A 19 -7.71 17.56 4.44
N PHE A 20 -7.96 16.34 3.97
CA PHE A 20 -9.08 16.04 3.09
C PHE A 20 -10.43 16.21 3.81
N GLN A 21 -10.56 15.67 5.02
CA GLN A 21 -11.74 15.82 5.86
C GLN A 21 -12.05 17.30 6.14
N ALA A 22 -11.04 18.06 6.57
CA ALA A 22 -11.20 19.50 6.79
C ALA A 22 -11.66 20.24 5.54
N GLN A 23 -11.19 19.82 4.36
CA GLN A 23 -11.57 20.43 3.08
C GLN A 23 -13.02 20.11 2.69
N ILE A 24 -13.48 18.86 2.90
CA ILE A 24 -14.88 18.46 2.61
C ILE A 24 -15.85 19.17 3.55
N MET A 25 -15.50 19.27 4.84
CA MET A 25 -16.36 19.88 5.87
C MET A 25 -16.40 21.40 5.77
N ASN A 26 -15.54 22.04 4.99
CA ASN A 26 -15.52 23.48 4.85
C ASN A 26 -16.55 23.95 3.81
N PRO A 27 -17.64 24.61 4.19
CA PRO A 27 -18.68 25.04 3.26
C PRO A 27 -18.23 26.14 2.31
N THR A 28 -17.09 26.78 2.56
CA THR A 28 -16.48 27.79 1.68
C THR A 28 -15.43 27.23 0.74
N SER A 29 -15.25 25.89 0.70
CA SER A 29 -14.31 25.24 -0.21
C SER A 29 -14.75 25.48 -1.66
N ASP A 30 -13.89 26.16 -2.41
CA ASP A 30 -14.09 26.34 -3.84
C ASP A 30 -13.38 25.25 -4.63
N MET A 31 -14.16 24.34 -5.22
CA MET A 31 -13.65 23.29 -6.10
C MET A 31 -13.04 23.85 -7.42
N GLY A 32 -13.27 25.13 -7.73
CA GLY A 32 -12.59 25.85 -8.81
C GLY A 32 -11.12 26.15 -8.50
N GLU A 33 -10.76 26.23 -7.23
CA GLU A 33 -9.39 26.52 -6.83
C GLU A 33 -8.44 25.33 -7.11
N ILE A 34 -7.29 25.64 -7.73
CA ILE A 34 -6.31 24.62 -8.13
C ILE A 34 -5.75 23.86 -6.93
N SER A 35 -5.55 24.54 -5.81
CA SER A 35 -5.03 23.92 -4.58
C SER A 35 -6.00 22.88 -4.01
N VAL A 36 -7.29 23.18 -4.01
CA VAL A 36 -8.37 22.29 -3.58
C VAL A 36 -8.44 21.07 -4.50
N ARG A 37 -8.51 21.28 -5.81
CA ARG A 37 -8.53 20.18 -6.79
C ARG A 37 -7.33 19.25 -6.69
N ARG A 38 -6.12 19.79 -6.47
CA ARG A 38 -4.93 18.97 -6.28
C ARG A 38 -5.03 18.06 -5.07
N LYS A 39 -5.56 18.55 -3.95
CA LYS A 39 -5.80 17.73 -2.75
C LYS A 39 -6.82 16.63 -3.01
N MET A 40 -7.92 16.95 -3.71
CA MET A 40 -8.94 15.97 -4.09
C MET A 40 -8.37 14.89 -4.99
N LEU A 41 -7.66 15.25 -6.05
CA LEU A 41 -7.04 14.29 -6.97
C LEU A 41 -5.97 13.42 -6.28
N ARG A 42 -5.19 13.99 -5.36
CA ARG A 42 -4.27 13.21 -4.52
C ARG A 42 -5.02 12.14 -3.74
N MET A 43 -6.14 12.52 -3.11
CA MET A 43 -6.95 11.58 -2.34
C MET A 43 -7.59 10.50 -3.22
N CYS A 44 -8.06 10.85 -4.42
CA CYS A 44 -8.56 9.87 -5.38
C CYS A 44 -7.48 8.83 -5.74
N LEU A 45 -6.26 9.27 -6.01
CA LEU A 45 -5.16 8.36 -6.32
C LEU A 45 -4.78 7.50 -5.11
N HIS A 46 -4.73 8.09 -3.92
CA HIS A 46 -4.45 7.38 -2.68
C HIS A 46 -5.51 6.31 -2.37
N CYS A 47 -6.80 6.63 -2.55
CA CYS A 47 -7.88 5.65 -2.44
C CYS A 47 -7.73 4.52 -3.46
N ALA A 48 -7.39 4.84 -4.71
CA ALA A 48 -7.19 3.83 -5.75
C ALA A 48 -6.04 2.89 -5.41
N ASP A 49 -4.96 3.42 -4.87
CA ASP A 49 -3.77 2.68 -4.47
C ASP A 49 -4.07 1.65 -3.37
N VAL A 50 -4.81 2.03 -2.32
CA VAL A 50 -5.20 1.14 -1.22
C VAL A 50 -6.55 0.45 -1.44
N SER A 51 -7.02 0.34 -2.68
CA SER A 51 -8.39 -0.09 -3.02
C SER A 51 -8.67 -1.59 -2.86
N ASN A 52 -7.64 -2.41 -2.65
CA ASN A 52 -7.80 -3.88 -2.62
C ASN A 52 -8.92 -4.34 -1.69
N PRO A 53 -9.02 -3.87 -0.42
CA PRO A 53 -10.06 -4.30 0.49
C PRO A 53 -11.48 -3.85 0.10
N ALA A 54 -11.62 -2.88 -0.79
CA ALA A 54 -12.89 -2.41 -1.30
C ALA A 54 -13.42 -3.23 -2.50
N LYS A 55 -12.65 -4.21 -2.97
CA LYS A 55 -13.05 -5.13 -4.05
C LYS A 55 -13.77 -6.36 -3.48
N ASN A 56 -14.37 -7.19 -4.35
CA ASN A 56 -14.91 -8.47 -3.91
C ASN A 56 -13.81 -9.36 -3.33
N PHE A 57 -14.16 -10.23 -2.38
CA PHE A 57 -13.21 -11.01 -1.59
C PHE A 57 -12.23 -11.81 -2.44
N HIS A 58 -12.69 -12.47 -3.51
CA HIS A 58 -11.84 -13.29 -4.35
C HIS A 58 -10.69 -12.50 -5.02
N VAL A 59 -10.93 -11.25 -5.42
CA VAL A 59 -9.89 -10.38 -5.97
C VAL A 59 -8.99 -9.86 -4.85
N TYR A 60 -9.60 -9.41 -3.76
CA TYR A 60 -8.88 -8.89 -2.60
C TYR A 60 -7.94 -9.93 -1.98
N GLU A 61 -8.41 -11.15 -1.76
CA GLU A 61 -7.60 -12.23 -1.18
C GLU A 61 -6.33 -12.50 -1.98
N LYS A 62 -6.42 -12.51 -3.32
CA LYS A 62 -5.23 -12.65 -4.18
C LYS A 62 -4.21 -11.54 -3.96
N TRP A 63 -4.66 -10.30 -3.89
CA TRP A 63 -3.79 -9.15 -3.62
C TRP A 63 -3.20 -9.22 -2.22
N ALA A 64 -4.00 -9.58 -1.22
CA ALA A 64 -3.53 -9.75 0.15
C ALA A 64 -2.38 -10.76 0.22
N HIS A 65 -2.51 -11.91 -0.43
CA HIS A 65 -1.44 -12.91 -0.47
C HIS A 65 -0.19 -12.44 -1.20
N LEU A 66 -0.31 -11.68 -2.29
CA LEU A 66 0.83 -11.11 -3.00
C LEU A 66 1.58 -10.11 -2.13
N VAL A 67 0.88 -9.23 -1.43
CA VAL A 67 1.47 -8.27 -0.49
C VAL A 67 2.13 -8.98 0.68
N MET A 68 1.47 -10.00 1.25
CA MET A 68 2.07 -10.77 2.34
C MET A 68 3.34 -11.52 1.91
N GLU A 69 3.39 -12.01 0.69
CA GLU A 69 4.63 -12.60 0.16
C GLU A 69 5.77 -11.58 0.05
N GLU A 70 5.47 -10.36 -0.38
CA GLU A 70 6.45 -9.26 -0.39
C GLU A 70 6.96 -8.95 1.03
N PHE A 71 6.06 -8.92 2.02
CA PHE A 71 6.43 -8.75 3.43
C PHE A 71 7.33 -9.87 3.95
N TYR A 72 7.00 -11.10 3.62
CA TYR A 72 7.82 -12.25 4.02
C TYR A 72 9.22 -12.21 3.38
N GLN A 73 9.33 -11.74 2.13
CA GLN A 73 10.64 -11.53 1.51
C GLN A 73 11.46 -10.45 2.21
N GLN A 74 10.81 -9.40 2.70
CA GLN A 74 11.49 -8.41 3.55
C GLN A 74 11.93 -9.04 4.87
N GLY A 75 11.05 -9.75 5.57
CA GLY A 75 11.38 -10.41 6.84
C GLY A 75 12.50 -11.45 6.70
N ASP A 76 12.56 -12.15 5.57
CA ASP A 76 13.66 -13.08 5.27
C ASP A 76 15.00 -12.32 5.14
N LYS A 77 15.02 -11.16 4.46
CA LYS A 77 16.21 -10.30 4.38
C LYS A 77 16.62 -9.72 5.74
N GLU A 78 15.65 -9.26 6.54
CA GLU A 78 15.90 -8.77 7.90
C GLU A 78 16.54 -9.87 8.75
N ARG A 79 16.05 -11.10 8.65
CA ARG A 79 16.64 -12.28 9.35
C ARG A 79 18.06 -12.57 8.89
N ASP A 80 18.32 -12.59 7.58
CA ASP A 80 19.63 -12.86 7.00
C ASP A 80 20.67 -11.82 7.43
N LEU A 81 20.23 -10.58 7.68
CA LEU A 81 21.06 -9.49 8.18
C LEU A 81 21.18 -9.47 9.73
N GLY A 82 20.57 -10.43 10.44
CA GLY A 82 20.58 -10.48 11.90
C GLY A 82 19.75 -9.36 12.56
N MET A 83 18.82 -8.76 11.82
CA MET A 83 17.93 -7.73 12.33
C MET A 83 16.69 -8.35 13.00
N THR A 84 16.01 -7.58 13.84
CA THR A 84 14.68 -7.94 14.33
C THR A 84 13.70 -7.92 13.17
N ILE A 85 12.98 -9.04 12.98
CA ILE A 85 11.97 -9.13 11.92
C ILE A 85 10.82 -8.18 12.23
N SER A 86 10.46 -7.38 11.26
CA SER A 86 9.34 -6.43 11.36
C SER A 86 7.99 -7.14 11.58
N PRO A 87 7.03 -6.52 12.27
CA PRO A 87 5.71 -7.12 12.52
C PRO A 87 5.03 -7.59 11.23
N PHE A 88 4.40 -8.76 11.25
CA PHE A 88 3.76 -9.45 10.12
C PHE A 88 4.69 -9.92 8.99
N MET A 89 6.00 -9.76 9.13
CA MET A 89 6.96 -10.12 8.09
C MET A 89 7.65 -11.47 8.34
N ASP A 90 7.31 -12.15 9.44
CA ASP A 90 7.84 -13.48 9.70
C ASP A 90 7.03 -14.57 8.98
N ARG A 91 7.61 -15.16 7.96
CA ARG A 91 7.06 -16.29 7.20
C ARG A 91 6.79 -17.52 8.07
N ASN A 92 7.55 -17.70 9.15
CA ASN A 92 7.36 -18.82 10.07
C ASN A 92 6.22 -18.60 11.07
N ASN A 93 5.71 -17.36 11.15
CA ASN A 93 4.56 -17.01 11.99
C ASN A 93 3.57 -16.14 11.18
N PRO A 94 2.91 -16.71 10.16
CA PRO A 94 2.01 -15.98 9.31
C PRO A 94 0.80 -15.48 10.11
N GLN A 95 0.37 -14.25 9.85
CA GLN A 95 -0.78 -13.62 10.50
C GLN A 95 -1.60 -12.83 9.48
N VAL A 96 -1.90 -13.45 8.33
CA VAL A 96 -2.55 -12.78 7.20
C VAL A 96 -3.88 -12.14 7.60
N ALA A 97 -4.78 -12.93 8.16
CA ALA A 97 -6.10 -12.44 8.54
C ALA A 97 -6.03 -11.28 9.55
N LYS A 98 -5.16 -11.37 10.55
CA LYS A 98 -4.95 -10.30 11.55
C LYS A 98 -4.42 -9.03 10.89
N CYS A 99 -3.45 -9.15 9.99
CA CYS A 99 -2.89 -8.04 9.24
C CYS A 99 -3.98 -7.35 8.41
N GLN A 100 -4.76 -8.12 7.63
CA GLN A 100 -5.81 -7.58 6.76
C GLN A 100 -6.95 -6.93 7.54
N LEU A 101 -7.36 -7.50 8.68
CA LEU A 101 -8.35 -6.90 9.57
C LEU A 101 -7.89 -5.55 10.13
N GLY A 102 -6.64 -5.47 10.57
CA GLY A 102 -6.05 -4.21 11.02
C GLY A 102 -6.05 -3.17 9.91
N PHE A 103 -5.65 -3.54 8.71
CA PHE A 103 -5.62 -2.67 7.55
C PHE A 103 -7.02 -2.13 7.19
N ILE A 104 -8.01 -3.00 7.10
CA ILE A 104 -9.40 -2.58 6.86
C ILE A 104 -9.85 -1.59 7.95
N LYS A 105 -9.65 -1.95 9.21
CA LYS A 105 -10.22 -1.21 10.34
C LYS A 105 -9.61 0.17 10.52
N PHE A 106 -8.28 0.27 10.45
CA PHE A 106 -7.58 1.47 10.87
C PHE A 106 -7.19 2.39 9.71
N ILE A 107 -7.07 1.86 8.50
CA ILE A 107 -6.61 2.61 7.33
C ILE A 107 -7.72 2.78 6.30
N VAL A 108 -8.19 1.66 5.75
CA VAL A 108 -9.03 1.70 4.55
C VAL A 108 -10.42 2.23 4.86
N ARG A 109 -11.04 1.74 5.93
CA ARG A 109 -12.40 2.16 6.30
C ARG A 109 -12.50 3.67 6.63
N PRO A 110 -11.65 4.26 7.48
CA PRO A 110 -11.68 5.70 7.74
C PRO A 110 -11.47 6.55 6.48
N LEU A 111 -10.57 6.12 5.61
CA LEU A 111 -10.29 6.76 4.33
C LEU A 111 -11.54 6.77 3.44
N TYR A 112 -12.14 5.59 3.24
CA TYR A 112 -13.30 5.47 2.34
C TYR A 112 -14.58 6.06 2.93
N VAL A 113 -14.76 6.06 4.25
CA VAL A 113 -15.86 6.82 4.87
C VAL A 113 -15.79 8.28 4.46
N SER A 114 -14.61 8.90 4.58
CA SER A 114 -14.42 10.29 4.17
C SER A 114 -14.51 10.49 2.65
N PHE A 115 -13.96 9.58 1.86
CA PHE A 115 -14.02 9.66 0.41
C PHE A 115 -15.44 9.54 -0.13
N CYS A 116 -16.27 8.71 0.46
CA CYS A 116 -17.68 8.52 0.07
C CYS A 116 -18.58 9.71 0.41
N GLU A 117 -18.16 10.64 1.25
CA GLU A 117 -18.86 11.92 1.42
C GLU A 117 -18.69 12.78 0.16
N LEU A 118 -17.60 12.62 -0.58
CA LEU A 118 -17.39 13.30 -1.87
C LEU A 118 -18.05 12.54 -3.04
N VAL A 119 -17.96 11.20 -3.02
CA VAL A 119 -18.45 10.34 -4.11
C VAL A 119 -19.51 9.38 -3.57
N THR A 120 -20.68 9.92 -3.29
CA THR A 120 -21.80 9.20 -2.64
C THR A 120 -22.31 8.00 -3.43
N SER A 121 -22.20 8.04 -4.76
CA SER A 121 -22.63 6.95 -5.65
C SER A 121 -21.89 5.62 -5.45
N LEU A 122 -20.70 5.64 -4.87
CA LEU A 122 -19.89 4.45 -4.61
C LEU A 122 -19.99 3.94 -3.17
N LYS A 123 -20.68 4.69 -2.28
CA LYS A 123 -20.70 4.43 -0.84
C LYS A 123 -21.18 3.02 -0.50
N ASP A 124 -22.33 2.63 -1.03
CA ASP A 124 -22.96 1.36 -0.68
C ASP A 124 -22.14 0.16 -1.15
N GLU A 125 -21.57 0.24 -2.36
CA GLU A 125 -20.75 -0.82 -2.92
C GLU A 125 -19.45 -0.97 -2.09
N ILE A 126 -18.74 0.11 -1.85
CA ILE A 126 -17.47 0.10 -1.13
C ILE A 126 -17.65 -0.37 0.30
N MET A 127 -18.62 0.21 1.05
CA MET A 127 -18.84 -0.15 2.45
C MET A 127 -19.28 -1.60 2.58
N ASN A 128 -20.18 -2.09 1.70
CA ASN A 128 -20.62 -3.48 1.70
C ASN A 128 -19.47 -4.46 1.41
N ASN A 129 -18.57 -4.12 0.50
CA ASN A 129 -17.38 -4.95 0.25
C ASN A 129 -16.44 -4.96 1.45
N LEU A 130 -16.17 -3.81 2.07
CA LEU A 130 -15.33 -3.74 3.27
C LEU A 130 -15.90 -4.57 4.43
N ASP A 131 -17.23 -4.53 4.64
CA ASP A 131 -17.90 -5.28 5.68
C ASP A 131 -17.83 -6.79 5.42
N LYS A 132 -18.16 -7.23 4.21
CA LYS A 132 -18.07 -8.64 3.81
C LYS A 132 -16.65 -9.18 3.92
N ASN A 133 -15.68 -8.41 3.48
CA ASN A 133 -14.27 -8.79 3.51
C ASN A 133 -13.75 -8.88 4.96
N ALA A 134 -14.17 -7.97 5.83
CA ALA A 134 -13.82 -8.06 7.25
C ALA A 134 -14.42 -9.31 7.92
N ILE A 135 -15.69 -9.62 7.63
CA ILE A 135 -16.36 -10.84 8.14
C ILE A 135 -15.62 -12.09 7.67
N GLU A 136 -15.21 -12.14 6.41
CA GLU A 136 -14.52 -13.30 5.85
C GLU A 136 -13.12 -13.49 6.48
N TRP A 137 -12.33 -12.40 6.67
CA TRP A 137 -11.07 -12.50 7.40
C TRP A 137 -11.25 -12.89 8.87
N GLU A 138 -12.31 -12.43 9.54
CA GLU A 138 -12.63 -12.89 10.91
C GLU A 138 -12.98 -14.38 10.93
N ARG A 139 -13.69 -14.90 9.93
CA ARG A 139 -13.97 -16.32 9.79
C ARG A 139 -12.68 -17.12 9.64
N GLN A 140 -11.82 -16.73 8.68
CA GLN A 140 -10.54 -17.41 8.43
C GLN A 140 -9.63 -17.39 9.67
N LYS A 141 -9.58 -16.26 10.38
CA LYS A 141 -8.83 -16.14 11.64
C LYS A 141 -9.33 -17.12 12.71
N LYS A 142 -10.66 -17.29 12.85
CA LYS A 142 -11.25 -18.21 13.84
C LYS A 142 -11.03 -19.68 13.47
N GLU A 143 -11.06 -19.99 12.20
CA GLU A 143 -10.88 -21.35 11.68
C GLU A 143 -9.40 -21.76 11.60
N GLY A 144 -8.48 -20.82 11.88
CA GLY A 144 -7.04 -21.07 11.75
C GLY A 144 -6.62 -21.35 10.30
N VAL A 145 -7.41 -20.88 9.33
CA VAL A 145 -7.09 -20.99 7.90
C VAL A 145 -6.02 -19.96 7.60
N GLU A 146 -4.79 -20.27 8.01
CA GLU A 146 -3.64 -19.54 7.52
C GLU A 146 -3.16 -20.23 6.26
N SER A 147 -3.25 -19.53 5.14
CA SER A 147 -2.67 -20.02 3.90
C SER A 147 -1.19 -20.26 4.12
N PRO A 148 -0.67 -21.48 3.88
CA PRO A 148 0.74 -21.73 4.08
C PRO A 148 1.53 -20.72 3.25
N ALA A 149 2.45 -20.01 3.91
CA ALA A 149 3.36 -19.10 3.24
C ALA A 149 3.99 -19.82 2.05
N GLN A 150 3.66 -19.40 0.85
CA GLN A 150 4.22 -20.02 -0.35
C GLN A 150 5.74 -19.92 -0.28
N ARG A 151 6.43 -21.03 -0.56
CA ARG A 151 7.89 -20.96 -0.67
C ARG A 151 8.24 -19.89 -1.70
N PRO A 152 9.30 -19.10 -1.46
CA PRO A 152 9.71 -18.08 -2.40
C PRO A 152 9.77 -18.70 -3.80
N ARG A 153 9.10 -18.11 -4.77
CA ARG A 153 9.41 -18.45 -6.16
C ARG A 153 10.89 -18.11 -6.32
N PRO A 154 11.70 -19.02 -6.89
CA PRO A 154 13.07 -18.66 -7.21
C PRO A 154 13.00 -17.37 -8.01
N THR A 155 13.60 -16.31 -7.48
CA THR A 155 13.74 -15.06 -8.23
C THR A 155 14.33 -15.42 -9.57
N PRO A 156 13.75 -14.98 -10.70
CA PRO A 156 14.43 -15.08 -11.96
C PRO A 156 15.82 -14.51 -11.72
N ARG A 157 16.87 -15.29 -11.99
CA ARG A 157 18.23 -14.74 -11.99
C ARG A 157 18.22 -13.66 -13.05
N VAL A 158 18.04 -12.43 -12.64
CA VAL A 158 18.38 -11.29 -13.48
C VAL A 158 19.87 -11.42 -13.63
N GLY A 159 20.31 -11.90 -14.79
CA GLY A 159 21.73 -11.89 -15.14
C GLY A 159 22.25 -10.46 -15.01
N PRO A 160 23.56 -10.26 -14.85
CA PRO A 160 24.13 -8.92 -14.76
C PRO A 160 23.58 -8.07 -15.90
N LEU A 161 23.09 -6.90 -15.58
CA LEU A 161 22.57 -5.91 -16.55
C LEU A 161 23.57 -5.54 -17.65
N GLU A 162 24.81 -5.96 -17.51
CA GLU A 162 25.89 -5.71 -18.47
C GLU A 162 25.70 -6.33 -19.87
N LYS A 163 24.72 -7.23 -20.05
CA LYS A 163 24.47 -7.86 -21.37
C LYS A 163 23.32 -7.27 -22.18
N LEU A 164 22.64 -6.23 -21.67
CA LEU A 164 21.53 -5.58 -22.38
C LEU A 164 21.88 -4.19 -22.94
N VAL A 165 23.13 -3.74 -22.80
CA VAL A 165 23.53 -2.36 -23.17
C VAL A 165 24.36 -2.32 -24.47
N GLU A 166 24.62 -3.45 -25.14
CA GLU A 166 25.50 -3.44 -26.32
C GLU A 166 24.80 -3.19 -27.68
N ASP A 167 23.47 -3.06 -27.73
CA ASP A 167 22.77 -2.95 -29.03
C ASP A 167 21.88 -1.70 -29.24
N GLU A 168 21.89 -0.68 -28.38
CA GLU A 168 21.12 0.56 -28.62
C GLU A 168 21.88 1.82 -28.19
N GLU A 169 22.94 2.18 -28.90
CA GLU A 169 23.69 3.43 -28.67
C GLU A 169 23.18 4.64 -29.47
N ASP A 170 22.00 4.66 -30.03
CA ASP A 170 21.64 5.76 -30.95
C ASP A 170 20.28 6.45 -30.72
N GLU A 171 19.68 6.52 -29.55
CA GLU A 171 18.50 7.42 -29.38
C GLU A 171 18.08 7.77 -27.93
N VAL A 172 18.96 7.94 -26.95
CA VAL A 172 18.54 8.34 -25.58
C VAL A 172 19.38 9.47 -24.99
N GLU A 173 19.42 10.61 -25.67
CA GLU A 173 20.05 11.84 -25.07
C GLU A 173 19.04 12.77 -24.37
N GLU A 174 17.78 12.41 -24.20
CA GLU A 174 16.75 13.32 -23.66
C GLU A 174 15.92 12.80 -22.48
N LEU A 175 16.33 11.74 -21.79
CA LEU A 175 15.61 11.23 -20.60
C LEU A 175 16.52 10.90 -19.41
N LEU A 176 17.57 11.64 -19.21
CA LEU A 176 18.34 11.65 -17.97
C LEU A 176 17.68 12.59 -16.92
N ILE A 177 16.43 12.31 -16.58
CA ILE A 177 15.98 12.60 -15.22
C ILE A 177 16.38 11.36 -14.42
N VAL A 178 17.58 11.49 -13.86
CA VAL A 178 18.15 10.56 -12.89
C VAL A 178 17.07 10.16 -11.91
N SER A 179 16.65 8.90 -11.97
CA SER A 179 15.85 8.35 -10.89
C SER A 179 16.77 8.26 -9.68
N ASP A 180 16.49 9.03 -8.65
CA ASP A 180 17.15 8.97 -7.34
C ASP A 180 17.01 7.60 -6.65
N SER A 181 16.49 6.59 -7.37
CA SER A 181 16.32 5.23 -6.89
C SER A 181 17.63 4.55 -6.50
N GLU A 182 18.74 4.82 -7.19
CA GLU A 182 20.04 4.27 -6.80
C GLU A 182 20.64 4.96 -5.56
N PHE A 183 20.41 6.25 -5.38
CA PHE A 183 20.82 6.96 -4.18
C PHE A 183 20.03 6.47 -2.96
N ILE A 184 18.72 6.26 -3.12
CA ILE A 184 17.83 5.72 -2.10
C ILE A 184 18.19 4.27 -1.76
N GLN A 185 18.50 3.43 -2.75
CA GLN A 185 18.92 2.03 -2.51
C GLN A 185 20.29 1.91 -1.84
N ARG A 186 21.22 2.84 -2.06
CA ARG A 186 22.54 2.81 -1.41
C ARG A 186 22.54 3.30 0.04
N HIS A 187 21.65 4.22 0.40
CA HIS A 187 21.66 4.87 1.71
C HIS A 187 20.51 4.40 2.61
N HIS A 188 19.46 3.80 2.03
CA HIS A 188 18.34 3.21 2.74
C HIS A 188 17.90 1.91 2.04
N PRO A 189 18.61 0.76 2.30
CA PRO A 189 18.28 -0.51 1.65
C PRO A 189 16.88 -1.06 1.97
N PHE A 190 16.07 -0.32 2.73
CA PHE A 190 14.76 -0.70 3.24
C PHE A 190 13.64 0.28 2.85
N VAL A 191 13.80 1.11 1.84
CA VAL A 191 12.76 2.09 1.42
C VAL A 191 11.65 1.48 0.56
N THR A 192 11.55 0.17 0.45
CA THR A 192 10.23 -0.44 0.30
C THR A 192 9.56 -0.49 1.66
N TYR A 193 9.38 0.67 2.30
CA TYR A 193 8.49 0.77 3.45
C TYR A 193 7.10 0.45 2.96
N SER A 194 6.81 -0.82 3.02
CA SER A 194 5.51 -1.36 2.75
C SER A 194 4.46 -0.60 3.56
N TYR A 195 3.37 -0.27 2.93
CA TYR A 195 2.15 0.36 3.41
C TYR A 195 1.71 -0.02 4.83
N TYR A 196 2.15 -1.17 5.32
CA TYR A 196 1.69 -1.79 6.55
C TYR A 196 2.61 -1.60 7.74
N THR A 197 3.89 -1.30 7.53
CA THR A 197 4.84 -1.16 8.65
C THR A 197 4.51 0.05 9.51
N TYR A 198 4.07 1.15 8.88
CA TYR A 198 3.66 2.36 9.59
C TYR A 198 2.40 2.15 10.43
N ILE A 199 1.46 1.33 9.98
CA ILE A 199 0.20 1.04 10.67
C ILE A 199 0.44 0.39 12.01
N MET A 200 1.45 -0.47 12.11
CA MET A 200 1.68 -1.30 13.28
C MET A 200 2.48 -0.60 14.37
N TYR A 201 3.28 0.40 14.03
CA TYR A 201 3.93 1.23 15.04
C TYR A 201 2.97 2.21 15.71
N SER A 202 1.94 2.68 15.01
CA SER A 202 0.98 3.64 15.57
C SER A 202 -0.16 3.00 16.38
N THR A 203 -0.33 1.68 16.33
CA THR A 203 -1.37 0.96 17.10
C THR A 203 -0.82 0.24 18.35
N SER A 204 0.48 0.43 18.64
CA SER A 204 1.12 -0.13 19.85
C SER A 204 1.27 0.88 21.00
N ILE A 205 0.54 2.02 20.93
CA ILE A 205 0.42 3.00 22.01
C ILE A 205 -1.00 2.95 22.54
#